data_e43f6660d5eca95a35ffb8cd79d98799
#
_entry.id   e43f6660d5eca95a35ffb8cd79d98799
#
_cell.length_a   1.000
_cell.length_b   1.000
_cell.length_c   1.000
_cell.angle_alpha   90.00
_cell.angle_beta   90.00
_cell.angle_gamma   90.00
#
_symmetry.space_group_name_H-M   'P 1'
#
loop_
_entity.id
_entity.type
_entity.pdbx_description
1 polymer ?
#
loop_
_entity_poly.entity_id
_entity_poly.type
_entity_poly.pdbx_seq_one_letter_code
_entity_poly.pdbx_strand_id
1 'polypeptide(L)'
;MSAGGARSRGFTLIEVLVVLMIAAIGLTFALLSFGGYFRRVSAERAAQVFAQDLTLARTWAVRSREPVVIRFYEGSLWYQVEARNTATEVAARRFGVNADIDLSAVTLDFPGDSVVFDVRGFADLSGIGASLGTATFSSGPVTYTVSFNSMGASKIDRI
;
A
#
# COMPACT_ATOMS: atom_id res chain seq x y z
N MET A 1 -43.68 41.42 -39.70
CA MET A 1 -42.92 40.68 -38.65
C MET A 1 -41.85 39.86 -39.36
N SER A 2 -40.58 40.36 -39.32
CA SER A 2 -39.44 39.67 -39.97
C SER A 2 -38.71 38.86 -38.94
N ALA A 3 -38.76 37.55 -39.07
CA ALA A 3 -38.00 36.62 -38.21
C ALA A 3 -36.54 36.62 -38.67
N GLY A 4 -35.65 37.25 -37.89
CA GLY A 4 -34.22 37.19 -38.11
C GLY A 4 -33.70 35.78 -37.85
N GLY A 5 -33.38 35.04 -38.91
CA GLY A 5 -32.74 33.73 -38.81
C GLY A 5 -31.34 33.87 -38.17
N ALA A 6 -31.15 33.30 -36.98
CA ALA A 6 -29.87 33.17 -36.34
C ALA A 6 -28.97 32.27 -37.22
N ARG A 7 -27.91 32.87 -37.80
CA ARG A 7 -26.88 32.12 -38.52
C ARG A 7 -26.11 31.26 -37.51
N SER A 8 -26.33 29.94 -37.56
CA SER A 8 -25.49 28.99 -36.87
C SER A 8 -24.05 29.07 -37.47
N ARG A 9 -23.11 29.56 -36.70
CA ARG A 9 -21.70 29.52 -37.07
C ARG A 9 -21.19 28.10 -36.80
N GLY A 10 -20.86 27.38 -37.86
CA GLY A 10 -20.16 26.11 -37.75
C GLY A 10 -18.69 26.33 -37.42
N PHE A 11 -18.08 25.40 -36.69
CA PHE A 11 -16.64 25.40 -36.42
C PHE A 11 -15.85 25.16 -37.73
N THR A 12 -14.74 25.85 -37.87
CA THR A 12 -13.81 25.62 -38.97
C THR A 12 -12.94 24.40 -38.67
N LEU A 13 -12.51 23.69 -39.71
CA LEU A 13 -11.62 22.53 -39.56
C LEU A 13 -10.31 22.92 -38.85
N ILE A 14 -9.77 24.10 -39.12
CA ILE A 14 -8.55 24.61 -38.48
C ILE A 14 -8.77 24.86 -36.98
N GLU A 15 -9.92 25.35 -36.58
CA GLU A 15 -10.26 25.62 -35.19
C GLU A 15 -10.30 24.32 -34.37
N VAL A 16 -10.89 23.25 -34.92
CA VAL A 16 -10.90 21.92 -34.28
C VAL A 16 -9.47 21.37 -34.18
N LEU A 17 -8.65 21.56 -35.21
CA LEU A 17 -7.26 21.09 -35.23
C LEU A 17 -6.42 21.78 -34.14
N VAL A 18 -6.58 23.10 -33.98
CA VAL A 18 -5.88 23.87 -32.94
C VAL A 18 -6.31 23.45 -31.56
N VAL A 19 -7.61 23.24 -31.33
CA VAL A 19 -8.14 22.76 -30.04
C VAL A 19 -7.59 21.37 -29.69
N LEU A 20 -7.55 20.46 -30.66
CA LEU A 20 -6.97 19.13 -30.44
C LEU A 20 -5.46 19.19 -30.12
N MET A 21 -4.70 20.08 -30.77
CA MET A 21 -3.28 20.28 -30.47
C MET A 21 -3.08 20.77 -29.02
N ILE A 22 -3.84 21.78 -28.59
CA ILE A 22 -3.77 22.28 -27.21
C ILE A 22 -4.18 21.20 -26.21
N ALA A 23 -5.24 20.44 -26.50
CA ALA A 23 -5.69 19.35 -25.66
C ALA A 23 -4.63 18.24 -25.53
N ALA A 24 -3.95 17.89 -26.61
CA ALA A 24 -2.88 16.88 -26.61
C ALA A 24 -1.70 17.30 -25.74
N ILE A 25 -1.29 18.58 -25.80
CA ILE A 25 -0.24 19.13 -24.95
C ILE A 25 -0.67 19.08 -23.47
N GLY A 26 -1.90 19.52 -23.16
CA GLY A 26 -2.44 19.49 -21.81
C GLY A 26 -2.51 18.07 -21.22
N LEU A 27 -2.91 17.08 -22.03
CA LEU A 27 -2.97 15.68 -21.63
C LEU A 27 -1.59 15.12 -21.30
N THR A 28 -0.54 15.51 -22.04
CA THR A 28 0.83 15.07 -21.77
C THR A 28 1.30 15.50 -20.38
N PHE A 29 1.07 16.74 -19.98
CA PHE A 29 1.41 17.22 -18.64
C PHE A 29 0.58 16.54 -17.54
N ALA A 30 -0.68 16.26 -17.79
CA ALA A 30 -1.53 15.55 -16.85
C ALA A 30 -0.98 14.14 -16.56
N LEU A 31 -0.64 13.36 -17.59
CA LEU A 31 -0.11 12.00 -17.44
C LEU A 31 1.18 11.94 -16.61
N LEU A 32 2.08 12.92 -16.76
CA LEU A 32 3.33 12.99 -15.97
C LEU A 32 3.06 13.22 -14.48
N SER A 33 2.02 13.98 -14.12
CA SER A 33 1.66 14.25 -12.73
C SER A 33 1.03 13.05 -12.02
N PHE A 34 0.29 12.20 -12.74
CA PHE A 34 -0.41 11.06 -12.14
C PHE A 34 0.53 9.97 -11.61
N GLY A 35 1.69 9.76 -12.23
CA GLY A 35 2.63 8.72 -11.79
C GLY A 35 3.12 8.88 -10.36
N GLY A 36 3.34 10.10 -9.88
CA GLY A 36 3.70 10.39 -8.48
C GLY A 36 2.56 10.13 -7.50
N TYR A 37 1.33 10.46 -7.89
CA TYR A 37 0.14 10.21 -7.09
C TYR A 37 -0.10 8.72 -6.85
N PHE A 38 -0.06 7.89 -7.91
CA PHE A 38 -0.26 6.44 -7.78
C PHE A 38 0.79 5.79 -6.87
N ARG A 39 2.08 6.16 -7.00
CA ARG A 39 3.14 5.66 -6.12
C ARG A 39 2.88 5.97 -4.65
N ARG A 40 2.43 7.21 -4.36
CA ARG A 40 2.08 7.60 -3.01
C ARG A 40 0.93 6.76 -2.45
N VAL A 41 -0.14 6.62 -3.21
CA VAL A 41 -1.31 5.82 -2.81
C VAL A 41 -0.94 4.35 -2.59
N SER A 42 -0.08 3.78 -3.44
CA SER A 42 0.37 2.39 -3.30
C SER A 42 1.17 2.17 -2.01
N ALA A 43 2.17 3.00 -1.73
CA ALA A 43 2.99 2.87 -0.53
C ALA A 43 2.17 3.09 0.76
N GLU A 44 1.30 4.10 0.77
CA GLU A 44 0.40 4.38 1.89
C GLU A 44 -0.58 3.23 2.14
N ARG A 45 -1.21 2.71 1.08
CA ARG A 45 -2.14 1.59 1.16
C ARG A 45 -1.46 0.32 1.67
N ALA A 46 -0.22 0.03 1.24
CA ALA A 46 0.54 -1.11 1.74
C ALA A 46 0.79 -1.00 3.23
N ALA A 47 1.21 0.17 3.71
CA ALA A 47 1.42 0.44 5.13
C ALA A 47 0.11 0.27 5.95
N GLN A 48 -1.01 0.77 5.42
CA GLN A 48 -2.32 0.62 6.06
C GLN A 48 -2.77 -0.85 6.13
N VAL A 49 -2.61 -1.60 5.04
CA VAL A 49 -2.96 -3.04 4.99
C VAL A 49 -2.11 -3.81 6.00
N PHE A 50 -0.80 -3.54 6.08
CA PHE A 50 0.06 -4.19 7.06
C PHE A 50 -0.33 -3.87 8.50
N ALA A 51 -0.66 -2.61 8.82
CA ALA A 51 -1.14 -2.20 10.14
C ALA A 51 -2.46 -2.90 10.52
N GLN A 52 -3.35 -3.11 9.56
CA GLN A 52 -4.58 -3.88 9.75
C GLN A 52 -4.28 -5.36 9.99
N ASP A 53 -3.34 -5.94 9.24
CA ASP A 53 -2.97 -7.35 9.38
C ASP A 53 -2.23 -7.63 10.71
N LEU A 54 -1.50 -6.67 11.28
CA LEU A 54 -0.99 -6.74 12.65
C LEU A 54 -2.14 -6.87 13.67
N THR A 55 -3.19 -6.07 13.52
CA THR A 55 -4.38 -6.12 14.37
C THR A 55 -5.16 -7.42 14.17
N LEU A 56 -5.25 -7.89 12.93
CA LEU A 56 -5.89 -9.16 12.57
C LEU A 56 -5.15 -10.34 13.21
N ALA A 57 -3.82 -10.39 13.06
CA ALA A 57 -2.97 -11.45 13.64
C ALA A 57 -3.10 -11.52 15.16
N ARG A 58 -3.05 -10.37 15.82
CA ARG A 58 -3.28 -10.27 17.27
C ARG A 58 -4.64 -10.81 17.67
N THR A 59 -5.69 -10.33 17.01
CA THR A 59 -7.07 -10.72 17.32
C THR A 59 -7.29 -12.22 17.12
N TRP A 60 -6.72 -12.74 16.03
CA TRP A 60 -6.78 -14.18 15.75
C TRP A 60 -6.04 -15.00 16.81
N ALA A 61 -4.83 -14.59 17.20
CA ALA A 61 -4.05 -15.29 18.23
C ALA A 61 -4.80 -15.42 19.57
N VAL A 62 -5.43 -14.32 20.00
CA VAL A 62 -6.24 -14.33 21.22
C VAL A 62 -7.50 -15.20 21.08
N ARG A 63 -8.18 -15.11 19.93
CA ARG A 63 -9.44 -15.81 19.70
C ARG A 63 -9.28 -17.32 19.53
N SER A 64 -8.27 -17.73 18.76
CA SER A 64 -7.98 -19.15 18.50
C SER A 64 -7.17 -19.81 19.62
N ARG A 65 -6.60 -19.01 20.54
CA ARG A 65 -5.68 -19.46 21.59
C ARG A 65 -4.46 -20.18 21.03
N GLU A 66 -3.99 -19.78 19.87
CA GLU A 66 -2.76 -20.29 19.28
C GLU A 66 -1.89 -19.14 18.75
N PRO A 67 -0.56 -19.29 18.76
CA PRO A 67 0.32 -18.26 18.21
C PRO A 67 0.07 -18.06 16.71
N VAL A 68 0.11 -16.78 16.28
CA VAL A 68 -0.01 -16.39 14.88
C VAL A 68 1.28 -15.74 14.43
N VAL A 69 1.77 -16.12 13.27
CA VAL A 69 2.98 -15.56 12.67
C VAL A 69 2.65 -14.78 11.41
N ILE A 70 3.20 -13.57 11.31
CA ILE A 70 3.29 -12.82 10.06
C ILE A 70 4.69 -13.06 9.54
N ARG A 71 4.81 -13.77 8.43
CA ARG A 71 6.09 -14.12 7.82
C ARG A 71 6.25 -13.44 6.49
N PHE A 72 7.32 -12.66 6.35
CA PHE A 72 7.77 -12.15 5.07
C PHE A 72 8.72 -13.17 4.42
N TYR A 73 8.65 -13.27 3.11
CA TYR A 73 9.53 -14.16 2.37
C TYR A 73 10.67 -13.34 1.76
N GLU A 74 11.89 -13.71 2.11
CA GLU A 74 13.10 -13.00 1.75
C GLU A 74 13.20 -12.77 0.22
N GLY A 75 13.52 -11.53 -0.17
CA GLY A 75 13.59 -11.14 -1.58
C GLY A 75 12.26 -11.08 -2.32
N SER A 76 11.14 -11.36 -1.66
CA SER A 76 9.81 -11.30 -2.25
C SER A 76 8.97 -10.17 -1.65
N LEU A 77 8.17 -9.54 -2.53
CA LEU A 77 7.22 -8.52 -2.12
C LEU A 77 5.91 -9.17 -1.66
N TRP A 78 5.98 -10.12 -0.71
CA TRP A 78 4.79 -10.75 -0.17
C TRP A 78 5.01 -11.27 1.26
N TYR A 79 3.93 -11.33 2.02
CA TYR A 79 3.89 -11.94 3.33
C TYR A 79 2.61 -12.75 3.53
N GLN A 80 2.66 -13.64 4.50
CA GLN A 80 1.55 -14.47 4.91
C GLN A 80 1.32 -14.34 6.42
N VAL A 81 0.07 -14.32 6.80
CA VAL A 81 -0.39 -14.41 8.18
C VAL A 81 -0.95 -15.81 8.39
N GLU A 82 -0.31 -16.58 9.26
CA GLU A 82 -0.69 -17.98 9.48
C GLU A 82 -0.76 -18.33 10.97
N ALA A 83 -1.68 -19.19 11.33
CA ALA A 83 -1.76 -19.79 12.66
C ALA A 83 -0.65 -20.86 12.78
N ARG A 84 0.24 -20.72 13.78
CA ARG A 84 1.50 -21.48 13.85
C ARG A 84 1.31 -22.99 14.05
N ASN A 85 0.30 -23.40 14.82
CA ASN A 85 0.11 -24.81 15.17
C ASN A 85 -0.72 -25.55 14.12
N THR A 86 -1.74 -24.90 13.57
CA THR A 86 -2.65 -25.48 12.58
C THR A 86 -2.21 -25.22 11.14
N ALA A 87 -1.21 -24.35 10.93
CA ALA A 87 -0.79 -23.85 9.63
C ALA A 87 -1.96 -23.29 8.80
N THR A 88 -2.99 -22.79 9.49
CA THR A 88 -4.14 -22.18 8.83
C THR A 88 -3.76 -20.79 8.32
N GLU A 89 -3.89 -20.59 7.02
CA GLU A 89 -3.71 -19.28 6.41
C GLU A 89 -4.85 -18.34 6.82
N VAL A 90 -4.50 -17.24 7.46
CA VAL A 90 -5.42 -16.18 7.88
C VAL A 90 -5.52 -15.08 6.82
N ALA A 91 -4.38 -14.70 6.25
CA ALA A 91 -4.28 -13.75 5.17
C ALA A 91 -2.96 -13.93 4.41
N ALA A 92 -2.96 -13.61 3.11
CA ALA A 92 -1.74 -13.49 2.31
C ALA A 92 -1.80 -12.17 1.52
N ARG A 93 -0.66 -11.47 1.46
CA ARG A 93 -0.54 -10.20 0.73
C ARG A 93 0.62 -10.25 -0.23
N ARG A 94 0.34 -9.90 -1.47
CA ARG A 94 1.35 -9.78 -2.52
C ARG A 94 1.39 -8.36 -3.03
N PHE A 95 2.60 -7.84 -3.22
CA PHE A 95 2.87 -6.50 -3.70
C PHE A 95 3.71 -6.58 -4.99
N GLY A 96 3.85 -5.45 -5.68
CA GLY A 96 4.71 -5.33 -6.86
C GLY A 96 3.96 -5.27 -8.18
N VAL A 97 4.68 -5.35 -9.26
CA VAL A 97 4.13 -5.25 -10.62
C VAL A 97 3.12 -6.38 -10.85
N ASN A 98 1.91 -6.02 -11.28
CA ASN A 98 0.74 -6.92 -11.47
C ASN A 98 0.04 -7.37 -10.16
N ALA A 99 0.36 -6.79 -9.01
CA ALA A 99 -0.41 -6.94 -7.80
C ALA A 99 -1.35 -5.74 -7.61
N ASP A 100 -2.34 -5.87 -6.70
CA ASP A 100 -3.28 -4.78 -6.38
C ASP A 100 -2.58 -3.52 -5.83
N ILE A 101 -1.38 -3.69 -5.27
CA ILE A 101 -0.56 -2.63 -4.70
C ILE A 101 0.85 -2.75 -5.29
N ASP A 102 1.25 -1.74 -6.07
CA ASP A 102 2.56 -1.68 -6.70
C ASP A 102 3.60 -1.11 -5.74
N LEU A 103 4.53 -1.96 -5.29
CA LEU A 103 5.68 -1.60 -4.47
C LEU A 103 6.98 -1.94 -5.18
N SER A 104 8.01 -1.13 -4.91
CA SER A 104 9.37 -1.38 -5.36
C SER A 104 10.23 -2.12 -4.32
N ALA A 105 9.96 -1.91 -3.02
CA ALA A 105 10.70 -2.56 -1.95
C ALA A 105 9.88 -2.63 -0.65
N VAL A 106 10.19 -3.64 0.15
CA VAL A 106 9.80 -3.76 1.56
C VAL A 106 11.07 -4.01 2.36
N THR A 107 11.29 -3.21 3.41
CA THR A 107 12.43 -3.36 4.32
C THR A 107 11.91 -3.59 5.73
N LEU A 108 12.46 -4.57 6.42
CA LEU A 108 12.03 -5.00 7.74
C LEU A 108 13.16 -4.78 8.73
N ASP A 109 12.82 -4.33 9.93
CA ASP A 109 13.73 -4.20 11.05
C ASP A 109 13.17 -5.02 12.22
N PHE A 110 13.17 -6.34 12.01
CA PHE A 110 12.87 -7.35 13.03
C PHE A 110 13.47 -8.70 12.63
N PRO A 111 13.84 -9.55 13.63
CA PRO A 111 14.62 -10.77 13.38
C PRO A 111 13.83 -11.80 12.58
N GLY A 112 14.50 -12.44 11.61
CA GLY A 112 13.98 -13.59 10.88
C GLY A 112 12.77 -13.28 10.01
N ASP A 113 12.61 -12.00 9.58
CA ASP A 113 11.55 -11.56 8.67
C ASP A 113 10.13 -12.01 9.10
N SER A 114 9.94 -12.17 10.41
CA SER A 114 8.67 -12.62 10.95
C SER A 114 8.33 -11.97 12.29
N VAL A 115 7.02 -11.71 12.47
CA VAL A 115 6.45 -11.23 13.73
C VAL A 115 5.53 -12.31 14.28
N VAL A 116 5.78 -12.76 15.51
CA VAL A 116 4.95 -13.77 16.17
C VAL A 116 4.11 -13.14 17.27
N PHE A 117 2.81 -13.31 17.20
CA PHE A 117 1.88 -12.96 18.27
C PHE A 117 1.60 -14.19 19.14
N ASP A 118 1.81 -14.07 20.44
CA ASP A 118 1.47 -15.13 21.41
C ASP A 118 -0.05 -15.24 21.62
N VAL A 119 -0.47 -16.26 22.34
CA VAL A 119 -1.89 -16.54 22.66
C VAL A 119 -2.57 -15.41 23.48
N ARG A 120 -1.80 -14.50 24.08
CA ARG A 120 -2.29 -13.33 24.79
C ARG A 120 -2.35 -12.10 23.90
N GLY A 121 -1.88 -12.20 22.65
CA GLY A 121 -1.86 -11.12 21.67
C GLY A 121 -0.66 -10.17 21.81
N PHE A 122 0.46 -10.62 22.40
CA PHE A 122 1.70 -9.85 22.44
C PHE A 122 2.62 -10.30 21.31
N ALA A 123 3.16 -9.31 20.59
CA ALA A 123 4.19 -9.55 19.58
C ALA A 123 5.53 -9.82 20.26
N ASP A 124 6.22 -10.88 19.83
CA ASP A 124 7.58 -11.17 20.26
C ASP A 124 8.56 -10.28 19.48
N LEU A 125 9.15 -9.34 20.20
CA LEU A 125 10.16 -8.39 19.71
C LEU A 125 11.52 -8.64 20.39
N SER A 126 11.72 -9.77 21.04
CA SER A 126 12.91 -10.06 21.86
C SER A 126 14.23 -10.06 21.09
N GLY A 127 14.19 -10.23 19.77
CA GLY A 127 15.37 -10.19 18.91
C GLY A 127 15.77 -8.80 18.40
N ILE A 128 14.90 -7.80 18.60
CA ILE A 128 15.17 -6.40 18.24
C ILE A 128 15.65 -5.72 19.51
N GLY A 129 16.85 -5.20 19.57
CA GLY A 129 17.34 -4.42 20.72
C GLY A 129 16.52 -3.13 20.99
N ALA A 130 15.39 -2.96 20.29
CA ALA A 130 14.46 -1.86 20.38
C ALA A 130 13.07 -2.34 20.86
N SER A 131 12.31 -1.46 21.47
CA SER A 131 10.92 -1.72 21.91
C SER A 131 9.88 -1.67 20.80
N LEU A 132 10.28 -1.37 19.57
CA LEU A 132 9.43 -1.21 18.40
C LEU A 132 9.98 -2.02 17.22
N GLY A 133 9.12 -2.79 16.57
CA GLY A 133 9.40 -3.34 15.24
C GLY A 133 9.03 -2.34 14.16
N THR A 134 9.76 -2.32 13.05
CA THR A 134 9.43 -1.45 11.91
C THR A 134 9.39 -2.22 10.61
N ALA A 135 8.40 -1.86 9.77
CA ALA A 135 8.28 -2.33 8.39
C ALA A 135 8.15 -1.11 7.48
N THR A 136 8.98 -1.03 6.47
CA THR A 136 9.05 0.11 5.55
C THR A 136 8.63 -0.32 4.15
N PHE A 137 7.66 0.39 3.58
CA PHE A 137 7.06 0.14 2.28
C PHE A 137 7.40 1.27 1.32
N SER A 138 8.05 0.95 0.20
CA SER A 138 8.51 1.94 -0.78
C SER A 138 7.87 1.70 -2.15
N SER A 139 7.43 2.79 -2.79
CA SER A 139 7.04 2.80 -4.20
C SER A 139 7.76 3.95 -4.91
N GLY A 140 8.86 3.65 -5.60
CA GLY A 140 9.79 4.64 -6.13
C GLY A 140 10.37 5.51 -5.00
N PRO A 141 10.27 6.85 -5.10
CA PRO A 141 10.84 7.76 -4.10
C PRO A 141 9.95 7.95 -2.86
N VAL A 142 8.76 7.35 -2.85
CA VAL A 142 7.80 7.52 -1.75
C VAL A 142 7.91 6.34 -0.80
N THR A 143 8.09 6.64 0.49
CA THR A 143 8.32 5.65 1.54
C THR A 143 7.40 5.91 2.73
N TYR A 144 6.79 4.85 3.22
CA TYR A 144 6.01 4.83 4.46
C TYR A 144 6.56 3.77 5.40
N THR A 145 6.68 4.12 6.68
CA THR A 145 7.10 3.19 7.73
C THR A 145 5.97 2.93 8.70
N VAL A 146 5.77 1.67 9.01
CA VAL A 146 4.86 1.20 10.05
C VAL A 146 5.70 0.78 11.24
N SER A 147 5.62 1.53 12.34
CA SER A 147 6.22 1.18 13.61
C SER A 147 5.16 0.52 14.50
N PHE A 148 5.48 -0.58 15.15
CA PHE A 148 4.56 -1.28 16.04
C PHE A 148 5.27 -1.76 17.31
N ASN A 149 4.52 -1.78 18.41
CA ASN A 149 5.01 -2.25 19.70
C ASN A 149 4.58 -3.70 19.98
N SER A 150 5.02 -4.23 21.12
CA SER A 150 4.65 -5.60 21.56
C SER A 150 3.16 -5.82 21.74
N MET A 151 2.37 -4.77 21.94
CA MET A 151 0.91 -4.87 21.99
C MET A 151 0.25 -4.84 20.61
N GLY A 152 1.02 -4.77 19.52
CA GLY A 152 0.49 -4.68 18.15
C GLY A 152 -0.12 -3.32 17.82
N ALA A 153 0.03 -2.31 18.70
CA ALA A 153 -0.36 -0.96 18.35
C ALA A 153 0.64 -0.39 17.34
N SER A 154 0.13 0.09 16.21
CA SER A 154 0.95 0.55 15.08
C SER A 154 0.76 2.04 14.82
N LYS A 155 1.81 2.67 14.31
CA LYS A 155 1.83 4.04 13.83
C LYS A 155 2.41 4.04 12.42
N ILE A 156 1.81 4.82 11.54
CA ILE A 156 2.25 4.98 10.15
C ILE A 156 2.85 6.37 10.01
N ASP A 157 4.09 6.45 9.59
CA ASP A 157 4.80 7.69 9.32
C ASP A 157 5.28 7.70 7.86
N ARG A 158 5.25 8.86 7.23
CA ARG A 158 5.87 9.08 5.92
C ARG A 158 7.28 9.61 6.12
N ILE A 159 8.24 9.02 5.39
CA ILE A 159 9.63 9.46 5.32
C ILE A 159 9.87 10.29 4.06
#